data_d94978d6ce23473271e8185d76944fc8
#
_entry.id   d94978d6ce23473271e8185d76944fc8
#
_cell.length_a   1.000
_cell.length_b   1.000
_cell.length_c   1.000
_cell.angle_alpha   90.00
_cell.angle_beta   90.00
_cell.angle_gamma   90.00
#
_symmetry.space_group_name_H-M   'P 1'
#
loop_
_entity.id
_entity.type
_entity.pdbx_description
1 polymer ?
#
loop_
_entity_poly.entity_id
_entity_poly.type
_entity_poly.pdbx_seq_one_letter_code
_entity_poly.pdbx_strand_id
1 'polypeptide(L)'
;MKKLIALLLALLTCFAAALADTGSRPEIPQGTLNAEVMPFTPGQTYAVYSAPDSRSIRGAKGRARVSTNGWIQVFGAEGDWLLVQYAITPEHCRIGYIDKNALPQDMVVPPLALEAVPAIVSYDVSVTDDPLMSQTPMTRLTENTSVTALASMGDWTYIEAGTGKSRFRGFVPTECLLGTVTDTREANRAILGSWKLYAGSSVDAEQMTFLADGSMTGCAVLADGTRADFCGAWEIQEYDTRRERYWNDSEFELTLSRGSATEQYGLRICRQMTADGGYKYALILSDGAKESSMVLE
;
A
#
# COMPACT_ATOMS: atom_id res chain seq x y z
N MET A 1 -52.28 33.68 22.50
CA MET A 1 -51.22 34.15 21.60
C MET A 1 -49.84 34.19 22.26
N LYS A 2 -49.63 34.85 23.40
CA LYS A 2 -48.26 34.90 24.05
C LYS A 2 -47.65 33.55 24.39
N LYS A 3 -48.43 32.54 24.81
CA LYS A 3 -47.91 31.17 25.09
C LYS A 3 -47.55 30.37 23.83
N LEU A 4 -48.22 30.65 22.70
CA LEU A 4 -47.90 29.97 21.43
C LEU A 4 -46.60 30.51 20.83
N ILE A 5 -46.35 31.82 20.99
CA ILE A 5 -45.11 32.47 20.51
C ILE A 5 -43.91 31.99 21.33
N ALA A 6 -44.07 31.82 22.63
CA ALA A 6 -42.99 31.28 23.51
C ALA A 6 -42.64 29.83 23.15
N LEU A 7 -43.61 28.99 22.79
CA LEU A 7 -43.40 27.62 22.38
C LEU A 7 -42.69 27.55 21.00
N LEU A 8 -43.07 28.44 20.08
CA LEU A 8 -42.39 28.52 18.77
C LEU A 8 -40.94 29.01 18.90
N LEU A 9 -40.68 29.99 19.80
CA LEU A 9 -39.31 30.44 20.03
C LEU A 9 -38.48 29.34 20.71
N ALA A 10 -39.03 28.56 21.64
CA ALA A 10 -38.30 27.44 22.25
C ALA A 10 -38.02 26.32 21.27
N LEU A 11 -38.90 26.00 20.31
CA LEU A 11 -38.65 25.07 19.24
C LEU A 11 -37.57 25.58 18.27
N LEU A 12 -37.58 26.87 17.91
CA LEU A 12 -36.53 27.45 17.03
C LEU A 12 -35.16 27.45 17.72
N THR A 13 -35.09 27.68 19.05
CA THR A 13 -33.80 27.62 19.77
C THR A 13 -33.30 26.20 19.92
N CYS A 14 -34.17 25.19 20.05
CA CYS A 14 -33.74 23.77 20.03
C CYS A 14 -33.24 23.33 18.64
N PHE A 15 -33.84 23.84 17.54
CA PHE A 15 -33.32 23.56 16.20
C PHE A 15 -32.02 24.30 15.90
N ALA A 16 -31.82 25.50 16.45
CA ALA A 16 -30.57 26.24 16.30
C ALA A 16 -29.41 25.60 17.10
N ALA A 17 -29.70 24.95 18.23
CA ALA A 17 -28.69 24.23 19.03
C ALA A 17 -28.23 22.92 18.33
N ALA A 18 -29.03 22.34 17.43
CA ALA A 18 -28.66 21.15 16.66
C ALA A 18 -27.80 21.48 15.40
N LEU A 19 -27.60 22.77 15.07
CA LEU A 19 -26.79 23.23 13.94
C LEU A 19 -25.44 23.86 14.36
N ALA A 20 -25.12 23.84 15.66
CA ALA A 20 -23.95 24.54 16.20
C ALA A 20 -22.80 23.61 16.58
N ASP A 21 -22.49 22.61 15.75
CA ASP A 21 -21.19 21.95 15.78
C ASP A 21 -20.56 21.96 14.39
N THR A 22 -20.34 23.17 13.86
CA THR A 22 -19.47 23.40 12.70
C THR A 22 -18.03 23.68 13.19
N GLY A 23 -17.57 22.96 14.19
CA GLY A 23 -16.14 22.87 14.43
C GLY A 23 -15.49 22.38 13.14
N SER A 24 -14.45 23.08 12.64
CA SER A 24 -13.73 22.63 11.46
C SER A 24 -13.26 21.20 11.70
N ARG A 25 -13.73 20.28 10.86
CA ARG A 25 -13.38 18.86 10.95
C ARG A 25 -12.26 18.60 9.97
N PRO A 26 -11.39 17.64 10.25
CA PRO A 26 -10.36 17.27 9.27
C PRO A 26 -11.01 16.92 7.94
N GLU A 27 -10.55 17.53 6.87
CA GLU A 27 -10.96 17.18 5.52
C GLU A 27 -10.14 15.94 5.08
N ILE A 28 -10.80 14.80 4.99
CA ILE A 28 -10.17 13.54 4.62
C ILE A 28 -10.07 13.46 3.10
N PRO A 29 -8.88 13.13 2.54
CA PRO A 29 -8.71 12.98 1.11
C PRO A 29 -9.66 11.91 0.54
N GLN A 30 -10.19 12.15 -0.65
CA GLN A 30 -11.02 11.18 -1.36
C GLN A 30 -10.20 9.93 -1.71
N GLY A 31 -10.84 8.76 -1.69
CA GLY A 31 -10.19 7.49 -1.99
C GLY A 31 -11.18 6.34 -2.12
N THR A 32 -10.68 5.12 -2.02
CA THR A 32 -11.51 3.91 -2.11
C THR A 32 -12.28 3.63 -0.82
N LEU A 33 -11.88 4.22 0.32
CA LEU A 33 -12.57 4.09 1.61
C LEU A 33 -13.59 5.21 1.78
N ASN A 34 -14.86 4.84 1.97
CA ASN A 34 -15.94 5.77 2.25
C ASN A 34 -16.41 5.59 3.69
N ALA A 35 -16.42 6.67 4.46
CA ALA A 35 -16.81 6.65 5.86
C ALA A 35 -18.23 7.19 6.07
N GLU A 36 -19.00 6.54 6.93
CA GLU A 36 -20.36 6.90 7.27
C GLU A 36 -20.48 7.28 8.76
N VAL A 37 -21.39 8.20 9.06
CA VAL A 37 -21.76 8.53 10.44
C VAL A 37 -22.67 7.43 10.96
N MET A 38 -22.29 6.82 12.08
CA MET A 38 -23.10 5.81 12.76
C MET A 38 -23.40 6.21 14.21
N PRO A 39 -24.54 5.76 14.79
CA PRO A 39 -24.88 6.06 16.17
C PRO A 39 -24.09 5.17 17.13
N PHE A 40 -23.09 5.75 17.76
CA PHE A 40 -22.32 5.07 18.82
C PHE A 40 -23.07 5.11 20.17
N THR A 41 -22.79 4.12 21.02
CA THR A 41 -23.22 4.18 22.43
C THR A 41 -22.50 5.33 23.14
N PRO A 42 -23.20 6.36 23.65
CA PRO A 42 -22.54 7.56 24.20
C PRO A 42 -21.72 7.27 25.46
N GLY A 43 -20.70 8.11 25.70
CA GLY A 43 -19.95 8.11 26.97
C GLY A 43 -18.93 7.00 27.11
N GLN A 44 -18.64 6.27 26.05
CA GLN A 44 -17.64 5.19 26.05
C GLN A 44 -16.30 5.66 25.52
N THR A 45 -15.24 4.91 25.85
CA THR A 45 -13.89 5.14 25.32
C THR A 45 -13.28 3.80 24.95
N TYR A 46 -12.84 3.69 23.69
CA TYR A 46 -12.26 2.48 23.12
C TYR A 46 -10.79 2.66 22.83
N ALA A 47 -10.00 1.60 23.03
CA ALA A 47 -8.64 1.52 22.54
C ALA A 47 -8.67 1.40 21.01
N VAL A 48 -7.74 2.08 20.32
CA VAL A 48 -7.61 2.04 18.85
C VAL A 48 -6.37 1.27 18.48
N TYR A 49 -6.52 0.30 17.59
CA TYR A 49 -5.51 -0.63 17.13
C TYR A 49 -5.23 -0.43 15.63
N SER A 50 -4.02 -0.74 15.18
CA SER A 50 -3.64 -0.58 13.77
C SER A 50 -4.18 -1.69 12.85
N ALA A 51 -4.57 -2.85 13.40
CA ALA A 51 -5.15 -3.97 12.67
C ALA A 51 -6.31 -4.56 13.51
N PRO A 52 -7.20 -5.41 12.94
CA PRO A 52 -8.30 -6.04 13.64
C PRO A 52 -7.82 -7.16 14.59
N ASP A 53 -6.94 -6.78 15.51
CA ASP A 53 -6.32 -7.63 16.53
C ASP A 53 -5.87 -6.77 17.72
N SER A 54 -6.31 -7.09 18.92
CA SER A 54 -5.95 -6.39 20.15
C SER A 54 -4.46 -6.44 20.52
N ARG A 55 -3.68 -7.26 19.83
CA ARG A 55 -2.22 -7.38 19.97
C ARG A 55 -1.45 -6.51 18.98
N SER A 56 -2.13 -5.94 17.99
CA SER A 56 -1.50 -5.06 17.00
C SER A 56 -1.01 -3.76 17.64
N ILE A 57 -0.10 -3.08 16.97
CA ILE A 57 0.43 -1.80 17.45
C ILE A 57 -0.67 -0.75 17.54
N ARG A 58 -0.43 0.27 18.37
CA ARG A 58 -1.37 1.38 18.57
C ARG A 58 -0.64 2.69 18.35
N GLY A 59 -1.27 3.61 17.66
CA GLY A 59 -0.81 5.00 17.53
C GLY A 59 -0.64 5.70 18.89
N ALA A 60 -0.22 6.96 18.89
CA ALA A 60 0.03 7.75 20.09
C ALA A 60 0.99 7.06 21.08
N LYS A 61 2.05 6.41 20.59
CA LYS A 61 3.00 5.65 21.42
C LYS A 61 2.31 4.60 22.29
N GLY A 62 1.39 3.83 21.68
CA GLY A 62 0.64 2.76 22.34
C GLY A 62 -0.59 3.23 23.12
N ARG A 63 -0.97 4.51 23.07
CA ARG A 63 -2.06 5.09 23.87
C ARG A 63 -3.27 5.55 23.08
N ALA A 64 -3.31 5.32 21.76
CA ALA A 64 -4.44 5.73 20.92
C ALA A 64 -5.76 5.25 21.48
N ARG A 65 -6.72 6.18 21.64
CA ARG A 65 -8.06 5.97 22.12
C ARG A 65 -9.03 6.91 21.44
N VAL A 66 -10.29 6.51 21.34
CA VAL A 66 -11.37 7.33 20.81
C VAL A 66 -12.52 7.38 21.82
N SER A 67 -13.12 8.56 22.02
CA SER A 67 -14.34 8.74 22.79
C SER A 67 -15.54 8.78 21.86
N THR A 68 -16.60 8.03 22.20
CA THR A 68 -17.86 8.01 21.44
C THR A 68 -18.68 9.30 21.55
N ASN A 69 -18.26 10.26 22.38
CA ASN A 69 -18.82 11.61 22.41
C ASN A 69 -18.16 12.56 21.38
N GLY A 70 -17.08 12.14 20.74
CA GLY A 70 -16.37 12.90 19.73
C GLY A 70 -16.88 12.64 18.31
N TRP A 71 -16.25 13.30 17.35
CA TRP A 71 -16.51 13.02 15.95
C TRP A 71 -15.86 11.69 15.55
N ILE A 72 -16.67 10.75 15.10
CA ILE A 72 -16.26 9.42 14.62
C ILE A 72 -17.09 9.08 13.39
N GLN A 73 -16.44 8.49 12.39
CA GLN A 73 -17.09 7.87 11.22
C GLN A 73 -16.54 6.45 11.01
N VAL A 74 -17.35 5.58 10.42
CA VAL A 74 -17.05 4.15 10.21
C VAL A 74 -16.87 3.88 8.75
N PHE A 75 -15.76 3.26 8.35
CA PHE A 75 -15.52 2.78 6.98
C PHE A 75 -16.17 1.41 6.73
N GLY A 76 -16.31 0.58 7.75
CA GLY A 76 -16.90 -0.75 7.67
C GLY A 76 -16.44 -1.66 8.79
N ALA A 77 -16.95 -2.91 8.75
CA ALA A 77 -16.62 -3.93 9.72
C ALA A 77 -15.74 -5.05 9.14
N GLU A 78 -14.81 -5.54 9.94
CA GLU A 78 -14.00 -6.75 9.66
C GLU A 78 -14.07 -7.67 10.89
N GLY A 79 -14.94 -8.69 10.81
CA GLY A 79 -15.28 -9.52 11.97
C GLY A 79 -15.90 -8.72 13.11
N ASP A 80 -15.28 -8.78 14.28
CA ASP A 80 -15.70 -8.06 15.49
C ASP A 80 -15.06 -6.66 15.61
N TRP A 81 -14.50 -6.12 14.53
CA TRP A 81 -13.79 -4.86 14.52
C TRP A 81 -14.43 -3.88 13.55
N LEU A 82 -14.38 -2.59 13.90
CA LEU A 82 -14.74 -1.47 13.03
C LEU A 82 -13.49 -0.70 12.66
N LEU A 83 -13.28 -0.46 11.38
CA LEU A 83 -12.33 0.56 10.93
C LEU A 83 -13.00 1.93 11.03
N VAL A 84 -12.44 2.81 11.83
CA VAL A 84 -13.00 4.13 12.09
C VAL A 84 -11.98 5.23 11.84
N GLN A 85 -12.47 6.42 11.48
CA GLN A 85 -11.73 7.67 11.56
C GLN A 85 -12.32 8.55 12.66
N TYR A 86 -11.46 9.29 13.35
CA TYR A 86 -11.87 10.17 14.45
C TYR A 86 -10.95 11.38 14.57
N ALA A 87 -11.52 12.54 14.94
CA ALA A 87 -10.74 13.76 15.09
C ALA A 87 -9.88 13.74 16.35
N ILE A 88 -8.67 14.24 16.22
CA ILE A 88 -7.76 14.56 17.35
C ILE A 88 -7.75 16.07 17.56
N THR A 89 -7.66 16.83 16.49
CA THR A 89 -7.80 18.29 16.41
C THR A 89 -8.64 18.63 15.18
N PRO A 90 -8.99 19.90 14.95
CA PRO A 90 -9.68 20.29 13.72
C PRO A 90 -8.91 19.92 12.44
N GLU A 91 -7.57 19.83 12.49
CA GLU A 91 -6.71 19.58 11.35
C GLU A 91 -6.19 18.12 11.27
N HIS A 92 -6.40 17.33 12.35
CA HIS A 92 -5.82 15.99 12.49
C HIS A 92 -6.86 14.95 12.81
N CYS A 93 -6.77 13.84 12.13
CA CYS A 93 -7.54 12.64 12.42
C CYS A 93 -6.64 11.44 12.70
N ARG A 94 -7.24 10.37 13.16
CA ARG A 94 -6.64 9.03 13.13
C ARG A 94 -7.60 8.04 12.55
N ILE A 95 -7.01 7.01 11.93
CA ILE A 95 -7.73 5.87 11.37
C ILE A 95 -7.19 4.61 12.04
N GLY A 96 -8.10 3.75 12.49
CA GLY A 96 -7.73 2.49 13.13
C GLY A 96 -8.94 1.69 13.58
N TYR A 97 -8.67 0.55 14.18
CA TYR A 97 -9.70 -0.42 14.56
C TYR A 97 -10.12 -0.27 16.02
N ILE A 98 -11.44 -0.31 16.24
CA ILE A 98 -12.06 -0.43 17.56
C ILE A 98 -12.96 -1.66 17.59
N ASP A 99 -13.31 -2.10 18.81
CA ASP A 99 -14.26 -3.17 19.04
C ASP A 99 -15.65 -2.79 18.50
N LYS A 100 -16.33 -3.73 17.81
CA LYS A 100 -17.67 -3.53 17.24
C LYS A 100 -18.75 -3.28 18.30
N ASN A 101 -18.52 -3.68 19.56
CA ASN A 101 -19.40 -3.39 20.68
C ASN A 101 -19.53 -1.87 20.99
N ALA A 102 -18.79 -1.01 20.29
CA ALA A 102 -18.97 0.44 20.33
C ALA A 102 -20.32 0.89 19.73
N LEU A 103 -20.92 0.08 18.88
CA LEU A 103 -22.25 0.28 18.30
C LEU A 103 -23.32 -0.52 19.06
N PRO A 104 -24.60 -0.13 18.98
CA PRO A 104 -25.72 -0.95 19.44
C PRO A 104 -25.70 -2.35 18.77
N GLN A 105 -26.13 -3.39 19.51
CA GLN A 105 -26.01 -4.80 19.08
C GLN A 105 -26.78 -5.14 17.79
N ASP A 106 -27.87 -4.42 17.51
CA ASP A 106 -28.74 -4.59 16.35
C ASP A 106 -28.28 -3.79 15.12
N MET A 107 -27.16 -3.05 15.24
CA MET A 107 -26.66 -2.22 14.16
C MET A 107 -25.99 -3.05 13.06
N VAL A 108 -26.49 -2.89 11.85
CA VAL A 108 -25.88 -3.48 10.66
C VAL A 108 -24.80 -2.55 10.12
N VAL A 109 -23.56 -3.05 10.06
CA VAL A 109 -22.43 -2.34 9.49
C VAL A 109 -22.00 -3.04 8.21
N PRO A 110 -21.83 -2.31 7.08
CA PRO A 110 -21.30 -2.90 5.87
C PRO A 110 -19.94 -3.58 6.10
N PRO A 111 -19.66 -4.68 5.42
CA PRO A 111 -18.31 -5.25 5.46
C PRO A 111 -17.31 -4.26 4.91
N LEU A 112 -16.12 -4.19 5.52
CA LEU A 112 -15.04 -3.37 5.03
C LEU A 112 -14.52 -3.93 3.70
N ALA A 113 -14.63 -3.14 2.64
CA ALA A 113 -14.14 -3.51 1.31
C ALA A 113 -12.69 -3.04 1.16
N LEU A 114 -11.76 -3.99 1.29
CA LEU A 114 -10.33 -3.77 1.07
C LEU A 114 -9.88 -4.55 -0.16
N GLU A 115 -9.03 -3.94 -0.95
CA GLU A 115 -8.27 -4.65 -1.97
C GLU A 115 -7.06 -5.35 -1.31
N ALA A 116 -6.44 -6.28 -2.02
CA ALA A 116 -5.21 -6.94 -1.55
C ALA A 116 -4.22 -7.00 -2.72
N VAL A 117 -3.48 -5.92 -2.90
CA VAL A 117 -2.51 -5.79 -3.98
C VAL A 117 -1.11 -5.90 -3.41
N PRO A 118 -0.32 -6.92 -3.78
CA PRO A 118 1.08 -7.01 -3.37
C PRO A 118 1.88 -5.79 -3.83
N ALA A 119 2.72 -5.27 -2.95
CA ALA A 119 3.58 -4.13 -3.22
C ALA A 119 4.89 -4.22 -2.42
N ILE A 120 5.86 -3.41 -2.81
CA ILE A 120 7.17 -3.32 -2.16
C ILE A 120 7.45 -1.86 -1.86
N VAL A 121 8.04 -1.59 -0.71
CA VAL A 121 8.49 -0.26 -0.31
C VAL A 121 9.80 0.08 -1.03
N SER A 122 9.84 1.18 -1.76
CA SER A 122 10.98 1.59 -2.60
C SER A 122 12.07 2.38 -1.86
N TYR A 123 11.80 2.84 -0.64
CA TYR A 123 12.75 3.52 0.24
C TYR A 123 12.25 3.49 1.69
N ASP A 124 13.12 3.75 2.66
CA ASP A 124 12.74 3.79 4.07
C ASP A 124 11.62 4.80 4.32
N VAL A 125 10.48 4.33 4.83
CA VAL A 125 9.28 5.13 5.00
C VAL A 125 8.67 5.01 6.39
N SER A 126 8.08 6.09 6.87
CA SER A 126 7.27 6.10 8.10
C SER A 126 5.84 5.67 7.79
N VAL A 127 5.29 4.78 8.63
CA VAL A 127 3.87 4.40 8.58
C VAL A 127 3.12 5.20 9.62
N THR A 128 2.04 5.87 9.20
CA THR A 128 1.21 6.72 10.07
C THR A 128 -0.23 6.20 10.18
N ASP A 129 -0.92 6.59 11.24
CA ASP A 129 -2.36 6.42 11.41
C ASP A 129 -3.17 7.70 11.02
N ASP A 130 -2.47 8.73 10.53
CA ASP A 130 -3.05 9.99 10.09
C ASP A 130 -2.60 10.33 8.68
N PRO A 131 -3.47 10.17 7.65
CA PRO A 131 -3.13 10.48 6.25
C PRO A 131 -3.06 11.99 5.96
N LEU A 132 -3.34 12.86 6.94
CA LEU A 132 -3.19 14.30 6.83
C LEU A 132 -1.84 14.79 7.39
N MET A 133 -1.14 13.94 8.16
CA MET A 133 0.10 14.32 8.83
C MET A 133 1.04 13.14 9.02
N SER A 134 2.15 13.14 8.29
CA SER A 134 3.20 12.11 8.40
C SER A 134 4.14 12.26 9.61
N GLN A 135 3.98 13.31 10.43
CA GLN A 135 4.96 13.67 11.47
C GLN A 135 4.90 12.78 12.73
N THR A 136 3.86 11.95 12.89
CA THR A 136 3.73 11.05 14.04
C THR A 136 3.72 9.59 13.61
N PRO A 137 4.87 9.00 13.24
CA PRO A 137 4.90 7.63 12.78
C PRO A 137 4.50 6.66 13.90
N MET A 138 3.75 5.63 13.54
CA MET A 138 3.51 4.45 14.40
C MET A 138 4.73 3.53 14.37
N THR A 139 5.29 3.35 13.19
CA THR A 139 6.45 2.49 12.91
C THR A 139 7.16 2.95 11.63
N ARG A 140 8.23 2.25 11.25
CA ARG A 140 8.96 2.46 10.00
C ARG A 140 9.08 1.15 9.25
N LEU A 141 9.08 1.24 7.93
CA LEU A 141 9.44 0.17 7.00
C LEU A 141 10.74 0.55 6.32
N THR A 142 11.58 -0.45 6.11
CA THR A 142 12.82 -0.30 5.33
C THR A 142 12.53 -0.53 3.85
N GLU A 143 13.39 0.00 3.01
CA GLU A 143 13.43 -0.31 1.58
C GLU A 143 13.34 -1.82 1.35
N ASN A 144 12.69 -2.22 0.27
CA ASN A 144 12.42 -3.60 -0.13
C ASN A 144 11.51 -4.41 0.82
N THR A 145 10.86 -3.77 1.79
CA THR A 145 9.85 -4.46 2.61
C THR A 145 8.62 -4.79 1.78
N SER A 146 8.23 -6.06 1.74
CA SER A 146 6.97 -6.51 1.13
C SER A 146 5.78 -6.09 1.99
N VAL A 147 4.74 -5.54 1.34
CA VAL A 147 3.50 -5.08 1.96
C VAL A 147 2.31 -5.46 1.10
N THR A 148 1.09 -5.35 1.64
CA THR A 148 -0.14 -5.45 0.88
C THR A 148 -0.81 -4.08 0.86
N ALA A 149 -1.01 -3.49 -0.31
CA ALA A 149 -1.82 -2.29 -0.49
C ALA A 149 -3.30 -2.67 -0.39
N LEU A 150 -4.05 -1.96 0.46
CA LEU A 150 -5.43 -2.29 0.82
C LEU A 150 -6.45 -1.26 0.31
N ALA A 151 -6.09 0.01 0.27
CA ALA A 151 -6.97 1.09 -0.13
C ALA A 151 -6.17 2.36 -0.47
N SER A 152 -6.72 3.25 -1.28
CA SER A 152 -6.14 4.57 -1.54
C SER A 152 -6.90 5.66 -0.79
N MET A 153 -6.20 6.75 -0.43
CA MET A 153 -6.77 7.94 0.21
C MET A 153 -5.92 9.16 -0.17
N GLY A 154 -6.30 9.85 -1.25
CA GLY A 154 -5.49 10.90 -1.86
C GLY A 154 -4.10 10.39 -2.25
N ASP A 155 -3.06 11.07 -1.82
CA ASP A 155 -1.66 10.70 -2.07
C ASP A 155 -1.14 9.59 -1.12
N TRP A 156 -2.03 8.99 -0.32
CA TRP A 156 -1.69 7.97 0.65
C TRP A 156 -2.31 6.62 0.29
N THR A 157 -1.58 5.56 0.57
CA THR A 157 -2.07 4.18 0.48
C THR A 157 -2.13 3.55 1.87
N TYR A 158 -3.30 3.00 2.20
CA TYR A 158 -3.49 2.16 3.38
C TYR A 158 -2.92 0.78 3.10
N ILE A 159 -1.95 0.37 3.91
CA ILE A 159 -1.20 -0.88 3.71
C ILE A 159 -1.35 -1.82 4.91
N GLU A 160 -1.08 -3.11 4.67
CA GLU A 160 -0.81 -4.11 5.70
C GLU A 160 0.64 -4.58 5.57
N ALA A 161 1.35 -4.67 6.69
CA ALA A 161 2.70 -5.22 6.78
C ALA A 161 2.87 -6.10 8.03
N GLY A 162 3.94 -6.90 8.03
CA GLY A 162 4.21 -7.86 9.09
C GLY A 162 3.33 -9.10 9.02
N THR A 163 3.59 -10.06 9.90
CA THR A 163 2.87 -11.34 9.97
C THR A 163 2.49 -11.69 11.41
N GLY A 164 1.42 -12.44 11.57
CA GLY A 164 0.96 -12.92 12.87
C GLY A 164 0.79 -11.79 13.89
N LYS A 165 1.51 -11.84 15.01
CA LYS A 165 1.44 -10.84 16.10
C LYS A 165 2.09 -9.49 15.76
N SER A 166 2.94 -9.44 14.74
CA SER A 166 3.58 -8.21 14.28
C SER A 166 2.82 -7.54 13.13
N ARG A 167 1.68 -8.09 12.72
CA ARG A 167 0.83 -7.52 11.68
C ARG A 167 0.29 -6.17 12.12
N PHE A 168 0.38 -5.19 11.25
CA PHE A 168 -0.17 -3.86 11.45
C PHE A 168 -0.64 -3.27 10.12
N ARG A 169 -1.49 -2.26 10.20
CA ARG A 169 -1.96 -1.47 9.07
C ARG A 169 -1.74 0.01 9.36
N GLY A 170 -1.59 0.79 8.29
CA GLY A 170 -1.41 2.23 8.36
C GLY A 170 -1.18 2.82 6.98
N PHE A 171 -0.92 4.11 6.93
CA PHE A 171 -0.73 4.86 5.70
C PHE A 171 0.74 5.10 5.40
N VAL A 172 1.07 4.97 4.14
CA VAL A 172 2.35 5.40 3.56
C VAL A 172 2.07 6.27 2.33
N PRO A 173 2.98 7.18 1.93
CA PRO A 173 2.85 7.88 0.66
C PRO A 173 2.75 6.88 -0.49
N THR A 174 1.78 7.06 -1.39
CA THR A 174 1.57 6.15 -2.53
C THR A 174 2.81 6.03 -3.41
N GLU A 175 3.57 7.10 -3.55
CA GLU A 175 4.81 7.16 -4.34
C GLU A 175 5.92 6.21 -3.85
N CYS A 176 5.88 5.78 -2.57
CA CYS A 176 6.87 4.86 -2.04
C CYS A 176 6.57 3.39 -2.37
N LEU A 177 5.43 3.10 -3.00
CA LEU A 177 5.01 1.73 -3.26
C LEU A 177 5.25 1.33 -4.72
N LEU A 178 5.93 0.20 -4.88
CA LEU A 178 6.05 -0.50 -6.15
C LEU A 178 5.12 -1.70 -6.11
N GLY A 179 4.15 -1.74 -7.02
CA GLY A 179 3.32 -2.94 -7.21
C GLY A 179 4.16 -4.06 -7.83
N THR A 180 3.85 -5.31 -7.51
CA THR A 180 4.49 -6.48 -8.11
C THR A 180 3.60 -7.04 -9.22
N VAL A 181 4.18 -7.32 -10.38
CA VAL A 181 3.51 -8.05 -11.46
C VAL A 181 3.52 -9.53 -11.09
N THR A 182 2.35 -10.17 -11.12
CA THR A 182 2.19 -11.60 -10.78
C THR A 182 1.58 -12.42 -11.92
N ASP A 183 1.09 -11.75 -12.97
CA ASP A 183 0.54 -12.40 -14.17
C ASP A 183 1.58 -12.51 -15.28
N THR A 184 1.79 -13.73 -15.80
CA THR A 184 2.81 -13.99 -16.82
C THR A 184 2.59 -13.22 -18.13
N ARG A 185 1.32 -12.93 -18.50
CA ARG A 185 1.04 -12.14 -19.71
C ARG A 185 1.40 -10.67 -19.52
N GLU A 186 1.17 -10.15 -18.29
CA GLU A 186 1.61 -8.82 -17.93
C GLU A 186 3.14 -8.76 -17.89
N ALA A 187 3.80 -9.76 -17.29
CA ALA A 187 5.26 -9.86 -17.25
C ALA A 187 5.89 -9.84 -18.65
N ASN A 188 5.37 -10.65 -19.57
CA ASN A 188 5.84 -10.69 -20.98
C ASN A 188 5.64 -9.37 -21.72
N ARG A 189 4.66 -8.55 -21.35
CA ARG A 189 4.46 -7.21 -21.91
C ARG A 189 5.35 -6.18 -21.23
N ALA A 190 5.49 -6.27 -19.92
CA ALA A 190 6.24 -5.32 -19.10
C ALA A 190 7.75 -5.36 -19.38
N ILE A 191 8.30 -6.53 -19.76
CA ILE A 191 9.75 -6.66 -20.06
C ILE A 191 10.14 -6.06 -21.40
N LEU A 192 9.19 -5.82 -22.32
CA LEU A 192 9.50 -5.32 -23.67
C LEU A 192 10.10 -3.91 -23.62
N GLY A 193 11.17 -3.69 -24.36
CA GLY A 193 11.87 -2.40 -24.47
C GLY A 193 13.32 -2.48 -24.09
N SER A 194 13.97 -1.32 -24.02
CA SER A 194 15.39 -1.19 -23.73
C SER A 194 15.63 -0.89 -22.25
N TRP A 195 16.44 -1.69 -21.62
CA TRP A 195 16.71 -1.68 -20.20
C TRP A 195 18.18 -1.43 -19.91
N LYS A 196 18.46 -0.49 -19.02
CA LYS A 196 19.80 -0.21 -18.53
C LYS A 196 20.05 -0.94 -17.22
N LEU A 197 21.16 -1.64 -17.11
CA LEU A 197 21.57 -2.32 -15.89
C LEU A 197 22.40 -1.39 -15.02
N TYR A 198 22.15 -1.45 -13.70
CA TYR A 198 22.92 -0.70 -12.73
C TYR A 198 24.10 -1.51 -12.18
N ALA A 199 25.12 -0.81 -11.70
CA ALA A 199 26.33 -1.41 -11.13
C ALA A 199 25.97 -2.41 -10.00
N GLY A 200 26.58 -3.58 -10.03
CA GLY A 200 26.28 -4.70 -9.12
C GLY A 200 25.49 -5.82 -9.80
N SER A 201 25.19 -5.65 -11.09
CA SER A 201 24.50 -6.65 -11.91
C SER A 201 25.24 -8.00 -11.88
N SER A 202 24.47 -9.08 -11.69
CA SER A 202 24.92 -10.45 -11.95
C SER A 202 24.95 -10.76 -13.45
N VAL A 203 24.33 -9.90 -14.25
CA VAL A 203 24.30 -10.00 -15.72
C VAL A 203 25.44 -9.17 -16.29
N ASP A 204 26.30 -9.80 -17.08
CA ASP A 204 27.44 -9.15 -17.75
C ASP A 204 26.96 -8.35 -18.96
N ALA A 205 26.16 -7.30 -18.72
CA ALA A 205 25.61 -6.41 -19.72
C ALA A 205 25.44 -4.99 -19.16
N GLU A 206 25.57 -3.98 -20.01
CA GLU A 206 25.29 -2.58 -19.69
C GLU A 206 23.84 -2.22 -20.06
N GLN A 207 23.37 -2.77 -21.19
CA GLN A 207 22.03 -2.53 -21.73
C GLN A 207 21.51 -3.79 -22.39
N MET A 208 20.20 -4.05 -22.25
CA MET A 208 19.48 -5.12 -22.95
C MET A 208 18.17 -4.60 -23.51
N THR A 209 17.82 -5.08 -24.70
CA THR A 209 16.53 -4.80 -25.34
C THR A 209 15.81 -6.12 -25.59
N PHE A 210 14.60 -6.23 -25.05
CA PHE A 210 13.72 -7.39 -25.21
C PHE A 210 12.65 -7.08 -26.26
N LEU A 211 12.51 -7.96 -27.27
CA LEU A 211 11.59 -7.81 -28.38
C LEU A 211 10.41 -8.79 -28.26
N ALA A 212 9.28 -8.43 -28.85
CA ALA A 212 8.03 -9.19 -28.71
C ALA A 212 8.07 -10.59 -29.40
N ASP A 213 9.04 -10.84 -30.25
CA ASP A 213 9.26 -12.13 -30.92
C ASP A 213 10.10 -13.11 -30.06
N GLY A 214 10.44 -12.74 -28.83
CA GLY A 214 11.31 -13.52 -27.95
C GLY A 214 12.79 -13.35 -28.22
N SER A 215 13.17 -12.50 -29.17
CA SER A 215 14.58 -12.15 -29.38
C SER A 215 15.03 -11.04 -28.42
N MET A 216 16.33 -10.97 -28.17
CA MET A 216 16.96 -9.89 -27.43
C MET A 216 18.25 -9.45 -28.06
N THR A 217 18.59 -8.18 -27.84
CA THR A 217 19.90 -7.61 -28.15
C THR A 217 20.46 -6.94 -26.89
N GLY A 218 21.76 -6.72 -26.85
CA GLY A 218 22.39 -6.03 -25.75
C GLY A 218 23.82 -5.65 -26.02
N CYS A 219 24.40 -4.92 -25.06
CA CYS A 219 25.79 -4.52 -25.08
C CYS A 219 26.41 -4.89 -23.72
N ALA A 220 27.51 -5.58 -23.74
CA ALA A 220 28.33 -5.92 -22.58
C ALA A 220 29.60 -5.10 -22.55
N VAL A 221 30.09 -4.76 -21.35
CA VAL A 221 31.41 -4.18 -21.14
C VAL A 221 32.37 -5.31 -20.78
N LEU A 222 33.35 -5.54 -21.63
CA LEU A 222 34.36 -6.58 -21.40
C LEU A 222 35.37 -6.14 -20.34
N ALA A 223 36.15 -7.10 -19.84
CA ALA A 223 37.13 -6.86 -18.76
C ALA A 223 38.23 -5.83 -19.14
N ASP A 224 38.48 -5.63 -20.44
CA ASP A 224 39.41 -4.60 -20.96
C ASP A 224 38.74 -3.22 -21.19
N GLY A 225 37.45 -3.08 -20.81
CA GLY A 225 36.66 -1.86 -20.97
C GLY A 225 36.08 -1.66 -22.37
N THR A 226 36.28 -2.59 -23.29
CA THR A 226 35.67 -2.55 -24.64
C THR A 226 34.21 -2.96 -24.56
N ARG A 227 33.38 -2.44 -25.50
CA ARG A 227 31.97 -2.80 -25.63
C ARG A 227 31.81 -3.87 -26.71
N ALA A 228 31.01 -4.87 -26.41
CA ALA A 228 30.65 -5.94 -27.32
C ALA A 228 29.13 -6.09 -27.40
N ASP A 229 28.57 -5.95 -28.59
CA ASP A 229 27.17 -6.21 -28.84
C ASP A 229 26.92 -7.71 -28.89
N PHE A 230 25.75 -8.11 -28.38
CA PHE A 230 25.30 -9.50 -28.46
C PHE A 230 23.82 -9.56 -28.87
N CYS A 231 23.42 -10.72 -29.37
CA CYS A 231 22.02 -11.07 -29.60
C CYS A 231 21.72 -12.44 -29.01
N GLY A 232 20.43 -12.69 -28.77
CA GLY A 232 19.97 -13.92 -28.16
C GLY A 232 18.46 -14.05 -28.13
N ALA A 233 18.00 -14.95 -27.31
CA ALA A 233 16.56 -15.14 -27.03
C ALA A 233 16.29 -15.04 -25.55
N TRP A 234 15.04 -14.72 -25.21
CA TRP A 234 14.56 -14.65 -23.84
C TRP A 234 13.21 -15.37 -23.70
N GLU A 235 12.95 -15.87 -22.50
CA GLU A 235 11.69 -16.51 -22.12
C GLU A 235 11.39 -16.23 -20.65
N ILE A 236 10.13 -15.94 -20.33
CA ILE A 236 9.62 -15.82 -18.95
C ILE A 236 8.68 -16.99 -18.67
N GLN A 237 8.90 -17.66 -17.55
CA GLN A 237 8.02 -18.70 -17.00
C GLN A 237 7.64 -18.35 -15.57
N GLU A 238 6.52 -18.92 -15.06
CA GLU A 238 6.20 -18.84 -13.64
C GLU A 238 7.28 -19.55 -12.84
N TYR A 239 7.64 -18.98 -11.70
CA TYR A 239 8.64 -19.57 -10.83
C TYR A 239 8.09 -20.86 -10.20
N ASP A 240 8.75 -21.98 -10.45
CA ASP A 240 8.43 -23.25 -9.80
C ASP A 240 9.03 -23.30 -8.39
N THR A 241 8.21 -22.97 -7.37
CA THR A 241 8.58 -22.98 -5.95
C THR A 241 9.02 -24.35 -5.42
N ARG A 242 8.83 -25.42 -6.20
CA ARG A 242 9.30 -26.80 -5.86
C ARG A 242 10.75 -27.03 -6.23
N ARG A 243 11.38 -26.12 -6.99
CA ARG A 243 12.81 -26.20 -7.29
C ARG A 243 13.60 -25.68 -6.10
N GLU A 244 14.66 -26.39 -5.68
CA GLU A 244 15.54 -26.04 -4.54
C GLU A 244 16.41 -24.78 -4.79
N ARG A 245 16.19 -24.02 -5.86
CA ARG A 245 16.91 -22.78 -6.11
C ARG A 245 16.25 -21.66 -5.32
N TYR A 246 16.98 -21.10 -4.37
CA TYR A 246 16.56 -19.99 -3.53
C TYR A 246 16.66 -18.64 -4.27
N TRP A 247 15.73 -18.39 -5.18
CA TRP A 247 15.53 -17.04 -5.69
C TRP A 247 14.42 -16.38 -4.86
N ASN A 248 14.80 -15.96 -3.67
CA ASN A 248 13.87 -15.34 -2.73
C ASN A 248 13.10 -14.21 -3.41
N ASP A 249 11.79 -14.20 -3.21
CA ASP A 249 10.84 -13.16 -3.64
C ASP A 249 10.71 -12.95 -5.17
N SER A 250 11.12 -13.94 -6.01
CA SER A 250 10.88 -13.88 -7.45
C SER A 250 9.58 -14.59 -7.82
N GLU A 251 8.72 -13.92 -8.61
CA GLU A 251 7.47 -14.49 -9.14
C GLU A 251 7.71 -15.27 -10.43
N PHE A 252 8.79 -14.94 -11.16
CA PHE A 252 9.08 -15.51 -12.47
C PHE A 252 10.51 -16.01 -12.56
N GLU A 253 10.75 -16.90 -13.52
CA GLU A 253 12.06 -17.29 -14.01
C GLU A 253 12.30 -16.65 -15.38
N LEU A 254 13.38 -15.90 -15.53
CA LEU A 254 13.84 -15.36 -16.82
C LEU A 254 14.99 -16.22 -17.33
N THR A 255 14.82 -16.80 -18.51
CA THR A 255 15.86 -17.52 -19.23
C THR A 255 16.41 -16.64 -20.35
N LEU A 256 17.73 -16.44 -20.36
CA LEU A 256 18.46 -15.73 -21.40
C LEU A 256 19.36 -16.71 -22.15
N SER A 257 19.24 -16.78 -23.47
CA SER A 257 20.07 -17.64 -24.34
C SER A 257 20.93 -16.80 -25.27
N ARG A 258 22.25 -16.89 -25.11
CA ARG A 258 23.26 -16.15 -25.91
C ARG A 258 24.20 -17.15 -26.59
N GLY A 259 24.04 -17.39 -27.90
CA GLY A 259 24.78 -18.42 -28.61
C GLY A 259 24.52 -19.81 -28.03
N SER A 260 25.53 -20.47 -27.47
CA SER A 260 25.42 -21.78 -26.81
C SER A 260 25.26 -21.66 -25.29
N ALA A 261 25.34 -20.47 -24.73
CA ALA A 261 25.15 -20.23 -23.29
C ALA A 261 23.68 -19.95 -22.95
N THR A 262 23.22 -20.57 -21.89
CA THR A 262 21.88 -20.31 -21.31
C THR A 262 22.05 -19.96 -19.84
N GLU A 263 21.47 -18.85 -19.44
CA GLU A 263 21.51 -18.32 -18.09
C GLU A 263 20.09 -18.20 -17.57
N GLN A 264 19.88 -18.47 -16.28
CA GLN A 264 18.59 -18.39 -15.64
C GLN A 264 18.65 -17.46 -14.43
N TYR A 265 17.66 -16.61 -14.31
CA TYR A 265 17.51 -15.62 -13.24
C TYR A 265 16.12 -15.72 -12.62
N GLY A 266 16.03 -15.54 -11.32
CA GLY A 266 14.79 -15.15 -10.70
C GLY A 266 14.43 -13.74 -11.15
N LEU A 267 13.19 -13.53 -11.57
CA LEU A 267 12.71 -12.24 -12.06
C LEU A 267 11.55 -11.76 -11.19
N ARG A 268 11.68 -10.55 -10.69
CA ARG A 268 10.60 -9.77 -10.10
C ARG A 268 10.41 -8.51 -10.93
N ILE A 269 9.17 -8.25 -11.33
CA ILE A 269 8.80 -7.05 -12.08
C ILE A 269 7.99 -6.17 -11.16
N CYS A 270 8.53 -4.99 -10.86
CA CYS A 270 7.86 -3.98 -10.06
C CYS A 270 7.26 -2.91 -10.99
N ARG A 271 6.08 -2.40 -10.62
CA ARG A 271 5.43 -1.29 -11.32
C ARG A 271 5.14 -0.15 -10.36
N GLN A 272 5.36 1.07 -10.81
CA GLN A 272 4.99 2.30 -10.12
C GLN A 272 3.97 3.04 -10.97
N MET A 273 2.84 3.41 -10.38
CA MET A 273 1.85 4.25 -11.05
C MET A 273 2.44 5.64 -11.26
N THR A 274 2.29 6.19 -12.47
CA THR A 274 2.70 7.54 -12.81
C THR A 274 1.53 8.52 -12.62
N ALA A 275 1.83 9.81 -12.47
CA ALA A 275 0.81 10.85 -12.25
C ALA A 275 -0.22 10.96 -13.39
N ASP A 276 0.11 10.49 -14.59
CA ASP A 276 -0.77 10.44 -15.76
C ASP A 276 -1.61 9.15 -15.85
N GLY A 277 -1.53 8.28 -14.83
CA GLY A 277 -2.26 7.02 -14.76
C GLY A 277 -1.61 5.85 -15.52
N GLY A 278 -0.40 6.06 -16.07
CA GLY A 278 0.42 5.00 -16.66
C GLY A 278 1.23 4.25 -15.59
N TYR A 279 2.11 3.35 -16.07
CA TYR A 279 3.03 2.61 -15.22
C TYR A 279 4.46 2.74 -15.72
N LYS A 280 5.39 2.91 -14.77
CA LYS A 280 6.81 2.64 -14.97
C LYS A 280 7.14 1.28 -14.37
N TYR A 281 7.97 0.51 -15.08
CA TYR A 281 8.40 -0.80 -14.61
C TYR A 281 9.87 -0.76 -14.21
N ALA A 282 10.21 -1.59 -13.23
CA ALA A 282 11.58 -1.93 -12.88
C ALA A 282 11.71 -3.45 -12.84
N LEU A 283 12.80 -3.98 -13.37
CA LEU A 283 13.11 -5.40 -13.33
C LEU A 283 14.16 -5.64 -12.25
N ILE A 284 13.94 -6.64 -11.41
CA ILE A 284 14.92 -7.11 -10.44
C ILE A 284 15.25 -8.55 -10.80
N LEU A 285 16.53 -8.78 -11.13
CA LEU A 285 17.07 -10.09 -11.47
C LEU A 285 17.88 -10.63 -10.30
N SER A 286 17.69 -11.90 -9.97
CA SER A 286 18.45 -12.61 -8.94
C SER A 286 19.08 -13.86 -9.52
N ASP A 287 20.37 -14.07 -9.29
CA ASP A 287 21.08 -15.32 -9.60
C ASP A 287 21.18 -16.26 -8.37
N GLY A 288 20.51 -15.90 -7.29
CA GLY A 288 20.54 -16.60 -6.01
C GLY A 288 21.62 -16.10 -5.05
N ALA A 289 22.61 -15.35 -5.52
CA ALA A 289 23.69 -14.77 -4.70
C ALA A 289 23.62 -13.24 -4.68
N LYS A 290 23.15 -12.63 -5.77
CA LYS A 290 23.08 -11.18 -5.96
C LYS A 290 21.76 -10.78 -6.61
N GLU A 291 21.30 -9.60 -6.30
CA GLU A 291 20.20 -8.93 -7.00
C GLU A 291 20.75 -7.83 -7.90
N SER A 292 20.16 -7.70 -9.07
CA SER A 292 20.47 -6.65 -10.04
C SER A 292 19.19 -5.93 -10.44
N SER A 293 19.20 -4.62 -10.46
CA SER A 293 18.06 -3.83 -10.90
C SER A 293 18.25 -3.29 -12.32
N MET A 294 17.18 -3.28 -13.09
CA MET A 294 17.13 -2.73 -14.43
C MET A 294 16.01 -1.68 -14.49
N VAL A 295 16.28 -0.59 -15.16
CA VAL A 295 15.32 0.51 -15.36
C VAL A 295 15.12 0.72 -16.85
N LEU A 296 13.86 0.90 -17.26
CA LEU A 296 13.47 1.21 -18.63
C LEU A 296 14.04 2.59 -19.02
N GLU A 297 14.70 2.66 -20.20
CA GLU A 297 15.19 3.90 -20.78
C GLU A 297 14.06 4.76 -21.36
#